data_08276bdf7f0a7ab8b752141d66bc58c8
#
_entry.id   08276bdf7f0a7ab8b752141d66bc58c8
#
_cell.length_a   1.000
_cell.length_b   1.000
_cell.length_c   1.000
_cell.angle_alpha   90.00
_cell.angle_beta   90.00
_cell.angle_gamma   90.00
#
_symmetry.space_group_name_H-M   'P 1'
#
loop_
_entity.id
_entity.type
_entity.pdbx_description
1 polymer ?
#
loop_
_entity_poly.entity_id
_entity_poly.type
_entity_poly.pdbx_seq_one_letter_code
_entity_poly.pdbx_strand_id
1 'polypeptide(L)'
;MTVSLDSPLSSGAGEGRQRLQRAAARAVGFVGKMARNPLTAIGGGIIFLLLVVAIFAPLIAPYNPLVQDLNSALVAPNAQHWFGTDEFGRDIFSRLVYGSRITLYIVLLVSVTVGPLGLLLGVSAGYFGGKVDMVLMRVTDIFISFPSLVLALAFVAALGPGLEHVVIAITLTAWPPIARLARAETLSLRQADFISAVRLQGASSARVLWRHIVPLCLPSVIIRITMNMAGIILTAAGLGFLGLGAQPPEPEWGAMISSGRTYMMECWWVVTIPGLAILINSLAFNFLGDGLRDILDPRSE
;
A
#
# COMPACT_ATOMS: atom_id res chain seq x y z
N MET A 1 25.62 -57.82 -26.29
CA MET A 1 25.12 -56.50 -26.63
C MET A 1 24.06 -56.15 -25.60
N THR A 2 24.46 -55.56 -24.45
CA THR A 2 23.61 -55.24 -23.32
C THR A 2 23.31 -53.74 -23.36
N VAL A 3 22.08 -53.39 -23.68
CA VAL A 3 21.57 -51.99 -23.67
C VAL A 3 21.21 -51.64 -22.24
N SER A 4 21.94 -50.73 -21.58
CA SER A 4 21.60 -50.16 -20.28
C SER A 4 20.50 -49.12 -20.46
N LEU A 5 19.34 -49.38 -19.88
CA LEU A 5 18.24 -48.41 -19.76
C LEU A 5 18.51 -47.50 -18.54
N ASP A 6 19.18 -46.36 -18.78
CA ASP A 6 19.26 -45.31 -17.77
C ASP A 6 17.93 -44.58 -17.70
N SER A 7 17.31 -44.62 -16.52
CA SER A 7 16.01 -44.00 -16.23
C SER A 7 16.12 -42.46 -16.01
N PRO A 8 15.30 -41.64 -16.65
CA PRO A 8 15.35 -40.15 -16.53
C PRO A 8 14.46 -39.58 -15.40
N LEU A 9 14.30 -40.29 -14.25
CA LEU A 9 13.34 -39.88 -13.21
C LEU A 9 13.90 -39.11 -12.00
N SER A 10 15.20 -38.73 -12.01
CA SER A 10 15.81 -38.04 -10.84
C SER A 10 16.09 -36.52 -11.01
N SER A 11 15.77 -35.90 -12.14
CA SER A 11 16.16 -34.50 -12.40
C SER A 11 15.20 -33.45 -11.84
N GLY A 12 13.93 -33.76 -11.62
CA GLY A 12 12.92 -32.73 -11.26
C GLY A 12 13.03 -32.16 -9.84
N ALA A 13 13.47 -32.98 -8.87
CA ALA A 13 13.59 -32.54 -7.46
C ALA A 13 14.81 -31.61 -7.23
N GLY A 14 15.89 -31.79 -8.00
CA GLY A 14 17.10 -30.97 -7.94
C GLY A 14 16.87 -29.58 -8.52
N GLU A 15 16.13 -29.45 -9.61
CA GLU A 15 15.81 -28.17 -10.23
C GLU A 15 14.90 -27.30 -9.35
N GLY A 16 13.92 -27.89 -8.67
CA GLY A 16 13.06 -27.18 -7.73
C GLY A 16 13.84 -26.58 -6.55
N ARG A 17 14.75 -27.35 -5.95
CA ARG A 17 15.63 -26.87 -4.87
C ARG A 17 16.58 -25.76 -5.34
N GLN A 18 17.17 -25.88 -6.52
CA GLN A 18 18.05 -24.85 -7.07
C GLN A 18 17.29 -23.55 -7.38
N ARG A 19 16.06 -23.63 -7.89
CA ARG A 19 15.19 -22.44 -8.11
C ARG A 19 14.85 -21.74 -6.80
N LEU A 20 14.51 -22.49 -5.74
CA LEU A 20 14.26 -21.96 -4.40
C LEU A 20 15.51 -21.31 -3.78
N GLN A 21 16.67 -21.92 -3.89
CA GLN A 21 17.93 -21.38 -3.40
C GLN A 21 18.32 -20.09 -4.14
N ARG A 22 18.16 -20.04 -5.47
CA ARG A 22 18.41 -18.82 -6.27
C ARG A 22 17.40 -17.72 -5.92
N ALA A 23 16.14 -18.05 -5.67
CA ALA A 23 15.14 -17.08 -5.23
C ALA A 23 15.46 -16.53 -3.83
N ALA A 24 15.85 -17.40 -2.89
CA ALA A 24 16.28 -16.99 -1.55
C ALA A 24 17.55 -16.12 -1.58
N ALA A 25 18.55 -16.48 -2.38
CA ALA A 25 19.77 -15.69 -2.54
C ALA A 25 19.49 -14.31 -3.16
N ARG A 26 18.56 -14.23 -4.14
CA ARG A 26 18.11 -12.95 -4.70
C ARG A 26 17.37 -12.11 -3.66
N ALA A 27 16.50 -12.72 -2.85
CA ALA A 27 15.79 -12.01 -1.79
C ALA A 27 16.76 -11.47 -0.73
N VAL A 28 17.73 -12.25 -0.29
CA VAL A 28 18.78 -11.82 0.65
C VAL A 28 19.63 -10.68 0.06
N GLY A 29 20.01 -10.79 -1.22
CA GLY A 29 20.75 -9.73 -1.93
C GLY A 29 19.93 -8.44 -2.05
N PHE A 30 18.63 -8.55 -2.29
CA PHE A 30 17.69 -7.42 -2.36
C PHE A 30 17.56 -6.73 -0.99
N VAL A 31 17.34 -7.49 0.09
CA VAL A 31 17.30 -6.96 1.46
C VAL A 31 18.63 -6.32 1.83
N GLY A 32 19.77 -6.90 1.44
CA GLY A 32 21.09 -6.33 1.65
C GLY A 32 21.30 -4.99 0.92
N LYS A 33 20.77 -4.85 -0.30
CA LYS A 33 20.78 -3.56 -1.03
C LYS A 33 19.88 -2.53 -0.33
N MET A 34 18.70 -2.92 0.15
CA MET A 34 17.80 -2.03 0.91
C MET A 34 18.46 -1.54 2.21
N ALA A 35 19.18 -2.41 2.93
CA ALA A 35 19.84 -2.05 4.19
C ALA A 35 21.04 -1.08 4.00
N ARG A 36 21.58 -0.95 2.79
CA ARG A 36 22.68 -0.01 2.49
C ARG A 36 22.22 1.44 2.35
N ASN A 37 20.97 1.67 1.97
CA ASN A 37 20.41 3.02 1.96
C ASN A 37 19.77 3.30 3.35
N PRO A 38 20.29 4.26 4.14
CA PRO A 38 19.83 4.49 5.50
C PRO A 38 18.36 4.89 5.59
N LEU A 39 17.85 5.66 4.64
CA LEU A 39 16.43 6.06 4.62
C LEU A 39 15.52 4.84 4.36
N THR A 40 15.91 3.98 3.43
CA THR A 40 15.18 2.74 3.14
C THR A 40 15.19 1.79 4.33
N ALA A 41 16.35 1.67 5.02
CA ALA A 41 16.47 0.84 6.21
C ALA A 41 15.58 1.36 7.36
N ILE A 42 15.57 2.67 7.59
CA ILE A 42 14.69 3.31 8.59
C ILE A 42 13.22 3.09 8.23
N GLY A 43 12.83 3.42 6.99
CA GLY A 43 11.45 3.23 6.52
C GLY A 43 10.99 1.77 6.63
N GLY A 44 11.81 0.84 6.16
CA GLY A 44 11.55 -0.59 6.27
C GLY A 44 11.47 -1.08 7.71
N GLY A 45 12.34 -0.58 8.60
CA GLY A 45 12.33 -0.89 10.03
C GLY A 45 11.05 -0.41 10.72
N ILE A 46 10.59 0.81 10.44
CA ILE A 46 9.34 1.34 10.99
C ILE A 46 8.14 0.53 10.48
N ILE A 47 8.09 0.20 9.20
CA ILE A 47 7.01 -0.62 8.63
C ILE A 47 7.02 -2.04 9.21
N PHE A 48 8.20 -2.63 9.39
CA PHE A 48 8.33 -3.91 10.07
C PHE A 48 7.82 -3.84 11.51
N LEU A 49 8.18 -2.78 12.25
CA LEU A 49 7.68 -2.54 13.60
C LEU A 49 6.15 -2.38 13.61
N LEU A 50 5.60 -1.63 12.66
CA LEU A 50 4.15 -1.46 12.51
C LEU A 50 3.45 -2.81 12.29
N LEU A 51 4.02 -3.68 11.45
CA LEU A 51 3.50 -5.03 11.22
C LEU A 51 3.53 -5.89 12.49
N VAL A 52 4.64 -5.85 13.23
CA VAL A 52 4.77 -6.56 14.50
C VAL A 52 3.75 -6.05 15.52
N VAL A 53 3.62 -4.73 15.67
CA VAL A 53 2.64 -4.11 16.57
C VAL A 53 1.22 -4.50 16.20
N ALA A 54 0.87 -4.50 14.92
CA ALA A 54 -0.46 -4.87 14.46
C ALA A 54 -0.78 -6.36 14.70
N ILE A 55 0.17 -7.27 14.44
CA ILE A 55 -0.01 -8.71 14.64
C ILE A 55 -0.14 -9.02 16.14
N PHE A 56 0.77 -8.50 16.94
CA PHE A 56 0.84 -8.75 18.37
C PHE A 56 0.03 -7.73 19.21
N ALA A 57 -0.87 -6.95 18.61
CA ALA A 57 -1.68 -5.94 19.29
C ALA A 57 -2.36 -6.45 20.58
N PRO A 58 -2.96 -7.67 20.62
CA PRO A 58 -3.58 -8.17 21.86
C PRO A 58 -2.60 -8.47 23.00
N LEU A 59 -1.30 -8.63 22.69
CA LEU A 59 -0.24 -8.88 23.67
C LEU A 59 0.46 -7.59 24.10
N ILE A 60 0.50 -6.59 23.22
CA ILE A 60 1.19 -5.32 23.44
C ILE A 60 0.29 -4.32 24.17
N ALA A 61 -1.00 -4.30 23.83
CA ALA A 61 -1.96 -3.37 24.43
C ALA A 61 -2.30 -3.79 25.87
N PRO A 62 -2.02 -2.95 26.89
CA PRO A 62 -2.31 -3.28 28.27
C PRO A 62 -3.82 -3.26 28.60
N TYR A 63 -4.60 -2.50 27.83
CA TYR A 63 -6.04 -2.34 28.02
C TYR A 63 -6.81 -2.70 26.76
N ASN A 64 -8.10 -3.05 26.94
CA ASN A 64 -9.00 -3.18 25.80
C ASN A 64 -9.28 -1.77 25.20
N PRO A 65 -9.04 -1.55 23.88
CA PRO A 65 -9.15 -0.23 23.25
C PRO A 65 -10.58 0.33 23.19
N LEU A 66 -11.60 -0.48 23.50
CA LEU A 66 -13.02 -0.13 23.39
C LEU A 66 -13.68 0.13 24.74
N VAL A 67 -13.11 -0.37 25.84
CA VAL A 67 -13.67 -0.21 27.18
C VAL A 67 -13.53 1.23 27.64
N GLN A 68 -14.63 1.81 28.09
CA GLN A 68 -14.72 3.19 28.58
C GLN A 68 -14.65 3.22 30.11
N ASP A 69 -13.93 4.19 30.66
CA ASP A 69 -13.91 4.52 32.10
C ASP A 69 -13.99 6.04 32.27
N LEU A 70 -15.18 6.56 32.43
CA LEU A 70 -15.43 7.99 32.56
C LEU A 70 -14.76 8.64 33.78
N ASN A 71 -14.39 7.84 34.79
CA ASN A 71 -13.63 8.35 35.93
C ASN A 71 -12.18 8.68 35.58
N SER A 72 -11.67 8.04 34.53
CA SER A 72 -10.32 8.24 33.99
C SER A 72 -10.33 9.05 32.68
N ALA A 73 -11.38 9.86 32.41
CA ALA A 73 -11.45 10.66 31.20
C ALA A 73 -10.41 11.78 31.20
N LEU A 74 -9.73 11.96 30.03
CA LEU A 74 -8.73 13.02 29.78
C LEU A 74 -7.57 13.05 30.78
N VAL A 75 -7.18 11.90 31.33
CA VAL A 75 -6.03 11.78 32.22
C VAL A 75 -4.75 11.92 31.41
N ALA A 76 -3.85 12.79 31.89
CA ALA A 76 -2.55 13.00 31.25
C ALA A 76 -1.68 11.74 31.25
N PRO A 77 -0.69 11.64 30.34
CA PRO A 77 0.26 10.53 30.32
C PRO A 77 0.90 10.26 31.68
N ASN A 78 0.83 9.01 32.14
CA ASN A 78 1.33 8.56 33.46
C ASN A 78 1.78 7.08 33.39
N ALA A 79 2.19 6.50 34.52
CA ALA A 79 2.69 5.14 34.59
C ALA A 79 1.61 4.06 34.29
N GLN A 80 0.33 4.35 34.49
CA GLN A 80 -0.79 3.45 34.17
C GLN A 80 -1.22 3.63 32.71
N HIS A 81 -1.32 4.86 32.23
CA HIS A 81 -1.71 5.23 30.87
C HIS A 81 -0.55 5.97 30.22
N TRP A 82 0.33 5.25 29.52
CA TRP A 82 1.60 5.79 28.98
C TRP A 82 1.38 6.99 28.03
N PHE A 83 0.30 6.98 27.28
CA PHE A 83 -0.06 8.09 26.38
C PHE A 83 -1.31 8.84 26.85
N GLY A 84 -1.73 8.64 28.10
CA GLY A 84 -2.95 9.21 28.64
C GLY A 84 -4.21 8.53 28.14
N THR A 85 -5.35 9.15 28.45
CA THR A 85 -6.67 8.67 28.05
C THR A 85 -7.41 9.68 27.21
N ASP A 86 -8.40 9.21 26.46
CA ASP A 86 -9.29 10.05 25.66
C ASP A 86 -10.51 10.56 26.46
N GLU A 87 -11.44 11.23 25.79
CA GLU A 87 -12.66 11.81 26.38
C GLU A 87 -13.63 10.79 27.01
N PHE A 88 -13.46 9.51 26.68
CA PHE A 88 -14.23 8.40 27.27
C PHE A 88 -13.40 7.59 28.26
N GLY A 89 -12.19 8.03 28.62
CA GLY A 89 -11.29 7.32 29.51
C GLY A 89 -10.65 6.07 28.90
N ARG A 90 -10.67 5.94 27.58
CA ARG A 90 -10.02 4.83 26.87
C ARG A 90 -8.52 5.09 26.74
N ASP A 91 -7.70 4.06 26.94
CA ASP A 91 -6.25 4.16 26.88
C ASP A 91 -5.76 4.44 25.44
N ILE A 92 -5.08 5.59 25.24
CA ILE A 92 -4.63 6.04 23.92
C ILE A 92 -3.55 5.11 23.36
N PHE A 93 -2.64 4.58 24.19
CA PHE A 93 -1.62 3.65 23.72
C PHE A 93 -2.25 2.37 23.15
N SER A 94 -3.18 1.76 23.87
CA SER A 94 -3.91 0.57 23.39
C SER A 94 -4.70 0.86 22.11
N ARG A 95 -5.34 2.01 22.02
CA ARG A 95 -6.05 2.46 20.80
C ARG A 95 -5.10 2.67 19.63
N LEU A 96 -3.91 3.25 19.87
CA LEU A 96 -2.89 3.44 18.84
C LEU A 96 -2.39 2.10 18.28
N VAL A 97 -2.11 1.14 19.17
CA VAL A 97 -1.67 -0.23 18.84
C VAL A 97 -2.73 -0.94 17.98
N TYR A 98 -3.99 -0.90 18.38
CA TYR A 98 -5.08 -1.52 17.58
C TYR A 98 -5.38 -0.74 16.29
N GLY A 99 -5.22 0.57 16.28
CA GLY A 99 -5.37 1.43 15.10
C GLY A 99 -4.37 1.09 13.98
N SER A 100 -3.21 0.55 14.34
CA SER A 100 -2.24 0.05 13.36
C SER A 100 -2.81 -1.05 12.44
N ARG A 101 -3.71 -1.91 12.97
CA ARG A 101 -4.41 -2.93 12.19
C ARG A 101 -5.33 -2.33 11.14
N ILE A 102 -6.08 -1.31 11.53
CA ILE A 102 -7.01 -0.60 10.64
C ILE A 102 -6.22 0.09 9.53
N THR A 103 -5.15 0.79 9.88
CA THR A 103 -4.27 1.47 8.92
C THR A 103 -3.65 0.48 7.91
N LEU A 104 -3.10 -0.64 8.40
CA LEU A 104 -2.53 -1.68 7.52
C LEU A 104 -3.60 -2.34 6.65
N TYR A 105 -4.79 -2.59 7.18
CA TYR A 105 -5.91 -3.12 6.41
C TYR A 105 -6.27 -2.21 5.23
N ILE A 106 -6.43 -0.90 5.48
CA ILE A 106 -6.71 0.07 4.43
C ILE A 106 -5.58 0.08 3.38
N VAL A 107 -4.33 0.24 3.82
CA VAL A 107 -3.17 0.33 2.91
C VAL A 107 -3.03 -0.93 2.07
N LEU A 108 -3.17 -2.11 2.68
CA LEU A 108 -3.05 -3.39 1.97
C LEU A 108 -4.18 -3.55 0.95
N LEU A 109 -5.44 -3.35 1.37
CA LEU A 109 -6.59 -3.61 0.51
C LEU A 109 -6.64 -2.63 -0.66
N VAL A 110 -6.38 -1.34 -0.41
CA VAL A 110 -6.29 -0.34 -1.48
C VAL A 110 -5.13 -0.65 -2.43
N SER A 111 -3.94 -1.01 -1.91
CA SER A 111 -2.77 -1.29 -2.76
C SER A 111 -2.99 -2.51 -3.65
N VAL A 112 -3.60 -3.57 -3.12
CA VAL A 112 -3.90 -4.81 -3.86
C VAL A 112 -4.98 -4.58 -4.93
N THR A 113 -5.89 -3.63 -4.75
CA THR A 113 -6.95 -3.32 -5.72
C THR A 113 -6.51 -2.29 -6.75
N VAL A 114 -5.87 -1.21 -6.33
CA VAL A 114 -5.44 -0.08 -7.19
C VAL A 114 -4.36 -0.51 -8.19
N GLY A 115 -3.40 -1.33 -7.75
CA GLY A 115 -2.29 -1.79 -8.59
C GLY A 115 -2.75 -2.57 -9.82
N PRO A 116 -3.44 -3.70 -9.65
CA PRO A 116 -3.98 -4.46 -10.78
C PRO A 116 -4.95 -3.65 -11.65
N LEU A 117 -5.84 -2.85 -11.05
CA LEU A 117 -6.78 -2.03 -11.80
C LEU A 117 -6.05 -1.03 -12.72
N GLY A 118 -5.12 -0.25 -12.17
CA GLY A 118 -4.33 0.71 -12.93
C GLY A 118 -3.45 0.03 -14.00
N LEU A 119 -2.79 -1.07 -13.64
CA LEU A 119 -1.96 -1.85 -14.56
C LEU A 119 -2.79 -2.36 -15.75
N LEU A 120 -3.94 -3.00 -15.50
CA LEU A 120 -4.80 -3.55 -16.55
C LEU A 120 -5.32 -2.46 -17.50
N LEU A 121 -5.82 -1.36 -16.95
CA LEU A 121 -6.31 -0.24 -17.75
C LEU A 121 -5.20 0.42 -18.57
N GLY A 122 -4.03 0.65 -17.95
CA GLY A 122 -2.90 1.28 -18.61
C GLY A 122 -2.29 0.42 -19.71
N VAL A 123 -2.04 -0.87 -19.42
CA VAL A 123 -1.50 -1.81 -20.41
C VAL A 123 -2.49 -2.00 -21.58
N SER A 124 -3.78 -2.09 -21.29
CA SER A 124 -4.81 -2.18 -22.34
C SER A 124 -4.81 -0.94 -23.24
N ALA A 125 -4.79 0.25 -22.66
CA ALA A 125 -4.73 1.51 -23.40
C ALA A 125 -3.48 1.59 -24.29
N GLY A 126 -2.30 1.33 -23.73
CA GLY A 126 -1.01 1.40 -24.43
C GLY A 126 -0.88 0.35 -25.54
N TYR A 127 -1.37 -0.87 -25.33
CA TYR A 127 -1.24 -1.95 -26.28
C TYR A 127 -2.20 -1.84 -27.46
N PHE A 128 -3.50 -1.69 -27.20
CA PHE A 128 -4.51 -1.66 -28.26
C PHE A 128 -4.51 -0.31 -29.00
N GLY A 129 -4.26 0.79 -28.31
CA GLY A 129 -4.24 2.12 -28.91
C GLY A 129 -5.60 2.58 -29.44
N GLY A 130 -5.60 3.55 -30.37
CA GLY A 130 -6.80 4.02 -31.07
C GLY A 130 -7.94 4.43 -30.13
N LYS A 131 -9.15 3.91 -30.40
CA LYS A 131 -10.35 4.23 -29.60
C LYS A 131 -10.28 3.72 -28.16
N VAL A 132 -9.61 2.58 -27.90
CA VAL A 132 -9.44 2.03 -26.54
C VAL A 132 -8.58 2.97 -25.70
N ASP A 133 -7.45 3.40 -26.24
CA ASP A 133 -6.58 4.37 -25.57
C ASP A 133 -7.32 5.69 -25.33
N MET A 134 -7.98 6.22 -26.36
CA MET A 134 -8.73 7.47 -26.26
C MET A 134 -9.77 7.44 -25.13
N VAL A 135 -10.59 6.39 -25.05
CA VAL A 135 -11.66 6.29 -24.04
C VAL A 135 -11.07 6.12 -22.65
N LEU A 136 -10.13 5.16 -22.47
CA LEU A 136 -9.54 4.89 -21.16
C LEU A 136 -8.76 6.09 -20.62
N MET A 137 -8.00 6.80 -21.48
CA MET A 137 -7.29 7.98 -21.03
C MET A 137 -8.22 9.18 -20.78
N ARG A 138 -9.32 9.31 -21.53
CA ARG A 138 -10.31 10.35 -21.23
C ARG A 138 -10.94 10.15 -19.85
N VAL A 139 -11.30 8.89 -19.51
CA VAL A 139 -11.77 8.56 -18.15
C VAL A 139 -10.70 8.87 -17.12
N THR A 140 -9.45 8.43 -17.35
CA THR A 140 -8.31 8.71 -16.49
C THR A 140 -8.13 10.22 -16.26
N ASP A 141 -8.24 11.02 -17.32
CA ASP A 141 -8.09 12.49 -17.26
C ASP A 141 -9.20 13.14 -16.42
N ILE A 142 -10.44 12.65 -16.53
CA ILE A 142 -11.55 13.14 -15.70
C ILE A 142 -11.23 12.91 -14.22
N PHE A 143 -10.78 11.71 -13.83
CA PHE A 143 -10.44 11.43 -12.43
C PHE A 143 -9.28 12.28 -11.92
N ILE A 144 -8.25 12.52 -12.73
CA ILE A 144 -7.08 13.33 -12.33
C ILE A 144 -7.41 14.82 -12.27
N SER A 145 -8.44 15.31 -12.98
CA SER A 145 -8.82 16.71 -12.96
C SER A 145 -9.35 17.18 -11.59
N PHE A 146 -9.77 16.25 -10.74
CA PHE A 146 -10.22 16.56 -9.38
C PHE A 146 -9.10 16.31 -8.36
N PRO A 147 -8.98 17.12 -7.29
CA PRO A 147 -8.16 16.78 -6.14
C PRO A 147 -8.62 15.44 -5.54
N SER A 148 -7.69 14.49 -5.40
CA SER A 148 -8.00 13.10 -5.00
C SER A 148 -8.79 12.99 -3.69
N LEU A 149 -8.42 13.80 -2.68
CA LEU A 149 -9.13 13.83 -1.40
C LEU A 149 -10.59 14.31 -1.56
N VAL A 150 -10.81 15.36 -2.37
CA VAL A 150 -12.17 15.89 -2.61
C VAL A 150 -13.02 14.87 -3.35
N LEU A 151 -12.45 14.18 -4.33
CA LEU A 151 -13.15 13.15 -5.06
C LEU A 151 -13.47 11.93 -4.17
N ALA A 152 -12.51 11.50 -3.34
CA ALA A 152 -12.73 10.44 -2.35
C ALA A 152 -13.83 10.82 -1.35
N LEU A 153 -13.83 12.06 -0.86
CA LEU A 153 -14.88 12.61 0.01
C LEU A 153 -16.26 12.53 -0.65
N ALA A 154 -16.36 12.91 -1.93
CA ALA A 154 -17.62 12.84 -2.67
C ALA A 154 -18.14 11.39 -2.79
N PHE A 155 -17.24 10.42 -3.05
CA PHE A 155 -17.62 9.00 -3.11
C PHE A 155 -18.09 8.48 -1.74
N VAL A 156 -17.34 8.79 -0.65
CA VAL A 156 -17.76 8.35 0.69
C VAL A 156 -19.06 9.03 1.11
N ALA A 157 -19.25 10.29 0.78
CA ALA A 157 -20.52 10.99 1.08
C ALA A 157 -21.72 10.34 0.36
N ALA A 158 -21.50 9.80 -0.84
CA ALA A 158 -22.55 9.10 -1.59
C ALA A 158 -22.80 7.67 -1.09
N LEU A 159 -21.73 6.95 -0.63
CA LEU A 159 -21.79 5.56 -0.16
C LEU A 159 -22.22 5.46 1.32
N GLY A 160 -22.03 6.54 2.08
CA GLY A 160 -22.18 6.60 3.53
C GLY A 160 -20.84 6.39 4.26
N PRO A 161 -20.79 6.75 5.57
CA PRO A 161 -19.59 6.57 6.39
C PRO A 161 -19.30 5.07 6.61
N GLY A 162 -18.02 4.73 6.75
CA GLY A 162 -17.59 3.35 7.03
C GLY A 162 -16.24 3.01 6.42
N LEU A 163 -15.54 2.09 7.05
CA LEU A 163 -14.19 1.68 6.66
C LEU A 163 -14.15 1.13 5.22
N GLU A 164 -15.10 0.27 4.87
CA GLU A 164 -15.19 -0.33 3.54
C GLU A 164 -15.44 0.72 2.44
N HIS A 165 -16.28 1.70 2.73
CA HIS A 165 -16.59 2.79 1.81
C HIS A 165 -15.37 3.70 1.58
N VAL A 166 -14.56 3.93 2.62
CA VAL A 166 -13.27 4.62 2.50
C VAL A 166 -12.33 3.85 1.56
N VAL A 167 -12.19 2.54 1.74
CA VAL A 167 -11.36 1.70 0.87
C VAL A 167 -11.82 1.77 -0.58
N ILE A 168 -13.13 1.66 -0.83
CA ILE A 168 -13.71 1.77 -2.18
C ILE A 168 -13.42 3.16 -2.76
N ALA A 169 -13.69 4.23 -2.02
CA ALA A 169 -13.48 5.59 -2.47
C ALA A 169 -12.02 5.89 -2.84
N ILE A 170 -11.07 5.46 -1.98
CA ILE A 170 -9.64 5.62 -2.26
C ILE A 170 -9.23 4.77 -3.47
N THR A 171 -9.73 3.54 -3.58
CA THR A 171 -9.46 2.69 -4.75
C THR A 171 -9.92 3.35 -6.05
N LEU A 172 -11.13 3.91 -6.06
CA LEU A 172 -11.69 4.59 -7.24
C LEU A 172 -10.91 5.85 -7.62
N THR A 173 -10.20 6.48 -6.70
CA THR A 173 -9.49 7.74 -6.95
C THR A 173 -7.98 7.57 -7.17
N ALA A 174 -7.37 6.48 -6.71
CA ALA A 174 -5.91 6.32 -6.69
C ALA A 174 -5.33 5.53 -7.88
N TRP A 175 -6.14 4.87 -8.70
CA TRP A 175 -5.69 4.07 -9.86
C TRP A 175 -5.16 4.89 -11.06
N PRO A 176 -5.62 6.14 -11.35
CA PRO A 176 -5.30 6.83 -12.59
C PRO A 176 -3.81 7.12 -12.80
N PRO A 177 -3.01 7.52 -11.79
CA PRO A 177 -1.57 7.69 -11.96
C PRO A 177 -0.85 6.40 -12.34
N ILE A 178 -1.31 5.24 -11.84
CA ILE A 178 -0.76 3.93 -12.17
C ILE A 178 -1.10 3.55 -13.61
N ALA A 179 -2.34 3.82 -14.04
CA ALA A 179 -2.75 3.56 -15.42
C ALA A 179 -1.95 4.40 -16.44
N ARG A 180 -1.68 5.68 -16.14
CA ARG A 180 -0.83 6.52 -16.99
C ARG A 180 0.61 5.98 -17.08
N LEU A 181 1.18 5.56 -15.95
CA LEU A 181 2.51 4.97 -15.91
C LEU A 181 2.58 3.69 -16.74
N ALA A 182 1.69 2.74 -16.49
CA ALA A 182 1.63 1.46 -17.21
C ALA A 182 1.38 1.66 -18.70
N ARG A 183 0.55 2.64 -19.10
CA ARG A 183 0.36 3.02 -20.50
C ARG A 183 1.65 3.52 -21.14
N ALA A 184 2.36 4.45 -20.49
CA ALA A 184 3.59 5.03 -21.03
C ALA A 184 4.66 3.94 -21.28
N GLU A 185 4.86 3.04 -20.33
CA GLU A 185 5.76 1.91 -20.47
C GLU A 185 5.33 0.95 -21.58
N THR A 186 4.03 0.64 -21.66
CA THR A 186 3.49 -0.24 -22.69
C THR A 186 3.68 0.32 -24.09
N LEU A 187 3.55 1.64 -24.26
CA LEU A 187 3.81 2.29 -25.56
C LEU A 187 5.27 2.12 -26.01
N SER A 188 6.21 2.24 -25.08
CA SER A 188 7.64 2.00 -25.35
C SER A 188 7.90 0.53 -25.66
N LEU A 189 7.44 -0.38 -24.81
CA LEU A 189 7.65 -1.81 -24.96
C LEU A 189 7.02 -2.38 -26.24
N ARG A 190 5.84 -1.88 -26.64
CA ARG A 190 5.13 -2.33 -27.83
C ARG A 190 5.93 -2.17 -29.12
N GLN A 191 6.85 -1.19 -29.16
CA GLN A 191 7.69 -0.87 -30.33
C GLN A 191 9.03 -1.62 -30.30
N ALA A 192 9.33 -2.37 -29.23
CA ALA A 192 10.59 -3.09 -29.12
C ALA A 192 10.68 -4.29 -30.09
N ASP A 193 11.88 -4.53 -30.61
CA ASP A 193 12.14 -5.57 -31.62
C ASP A 193 11.76 -6.97 -31.15
N PHE A 194 11.98 -7.28 -29.87
CA PHE A 194 11.62 -8.59 -29.31
C PHE A 194 10.09 -8.83 -29.32
N ILE A 195 9.27 -7.79 -29.12
CA ILE A 195 7.80 -7.90 -29.23
C ILE A 195 7.39 -8.12 -30.67
N SER A 196 8.07 -7.47 -31.63
CA SER A 196 7.84 -7.67 -33.04
C SER A 196 8.20 -9.11 -33.46
N ALA A 197 9.31 -9.65 -32.97
CA ALA A 197 9.73 -11.03 -33.20
C ALA A 197 8.70 -12.04 -32.63
N VAL A 198 8.21 -11.82 -31.42
CA VAL A 198 7.18 -12.67 -30.80
C VAL A 198 5.86 -12.66 -31.58
N ARG A 199 5.46 -11.50 -32.15
CA ARG A 199 4.29 -11.40 -33.02
C ARG A 199 4.47 -12.14 -34.34
N LEU A 200 5.65 -12.03 -34.96
CA LEU A 200 5.98 -12.78 -36.18
C LEU A 200 5.93 -14.31 -35.98
N GLN A 201 6.22 -14.79 -34.77
CA GLN A 201 6.06 -16.19 -34.39
C GLN A 201 4.59 -16.61 -34.16
N GLY A 202 3.61 -15.74 -34.44
CA GLY A 202 2.17 -16.05 -34.33
C GLY A 202 1.60 -15.94 -32.90
N ALA A 203 2.28 -15.22 -31.97
CA ALA A 203 1.75 -15.05 -30.64
C ALA A 203 0.47 -14.17 -30.64
N SER A 204 -0.58 -14.62 -29.96
CA SER A 204 -1.80 -13.85 -29.77
C SER A 204 -1.55 -12.59 -28.90
N SER A 205 -2.38 -11.56 -29.10
CA SER A 205 -2.31 -10.33 -28.30
C SER A 205 -2.35 -10.59 -26.79
N ALA A 206 -3.17 -11.51 -26.33
CA ALA A 206 -3.24 -11.91 -24.93
C ALA A 206 -1.90 -12.51 -24.44
N ARG A 207 -1.25 -13.35 -25.24
CA ARG A 207 0.07 -13.93 -24.91
C ARG A 207 1.13 -12.85 -24.81
N VAL A 208 1.16 -11.90 -25.76
CA VAL A 208 2.08 -10.76 -25.74
C VAL A 208 1.88 -9.91 -24.48
N LEU A 209 0.63 -9.56 -24.16
CA LEU A 209 0.30 -8.76 -22.97
C LEU A 209 0.74 -9.46 -21.67
N TRP A 210 0.22 -10.66 -21.42
CA TRP A 210 0.39 -11.32 -20.11
C TRP A 210 1.79 -11.91 -19.91
N ARG A 211 2.47 -12.34 -20.96
CA ARG A 211 3.76 -13.03 -20.84
C ARG A 211 4.96 -12.12 -21.07
N HIS A 212 4.76 -10.98 -21.74
CA HIS A 212 5.89 -10.10 -22.10
C HIS A 212 5.72 -8.68 -21.55
N ILE A 213 4.57 -8.01 -21.76
CA ILE A 213 4.40 -6.61 -21.39
C ILE A 213 4.13 -6.45 -19.89
N VAL A 214 3.09 -7.11 -19.36
CA VAL A 214 2.72 -7.01 -17.94
C VAL A 214 3.89 -7.29 -17.00
N PRO A 215 4.68 -8.38 -17.17
CA PRO A 215 5.81 -8.63 -16.28
C PRO A 215 6.89 -7.55 -16.31
N LEU A 216 7.06 -6.87 -17.45
CA LEU A 216 8.04 -5.79 -17.58
C LEU A 216 7.55 -4.46 -16.98
N CYS A 217 6.24 -4.22 -16.93
CA CYS A 217 5.65 -3.07 -16.26
C CYS A 217 5.53 -3.24 -14.73
N LEU A 218 5.55 -4.49 -14.22
CA LEU A 218 5.36 -4.75 -12.79
C LEU A 218 6.33 -4.02 -11.86
N PRO A 219 7.67 -3.95 -12.12
CA PRO A 219 8.59 -3.27 -11.22
C PRO A 219 8.21 -1.80 -11.00
N SER A 220 7.96 -1.05 -12.06
CA SER A 220 7.59 0.36 -11.98
C SER A 220 6.23 0.56 -11.31
N VAL A 221 5.28 -0.32 -11.57
CA VAL A 221 3.96 -0.29 -10.92
C VAL A 221 4.09 -0.57 -9.42
N ILE A 222 4.92 -1.54 -9.00
CA ILE A 222 5.18 -1.82 -7.58
C ILE A 222 5.79 -0.61 -6.90
N ILE A 223 6.81 0.02 -7.49
CA ILE A 223 7.40 1.26 -6.98
C ILE A 223 6.32 2.33 -6.81
N ARG A 224 5.50 2.54 -7.85
CA ARG A 224 4.45 3.55 -7.82
C ARG A 224 3.41 3.30 -6.74
N ILE A 225 3.00 2.04 -6.52
CA ILE A 225 2.09 1.66 -5.45
C ILE A 225 2.72 1.97 -4.09
N THR A 226 3.97 1.57 -3.87
CA THR A 226 4.66 1.80 -2.58
C THR A 226 4.78 3.29 -2.26
N MET A 227 5.14 4.11 -3.23
CA MET A 227 5.16 5.58 -3.06
C MET A 227 3.77 6.16 -2.79
N ASN A 228 2.71 5.53 -3.29
CA ASN A 228 1.34 5.99 -3.07
C ASN A 228 0.77 5.61 -1.69
N MET A 229 1.37 4.64 -0.98
CA MET A 229 0.89 4.15 0.32
C MET A 229 0.82 5.26 1.38
N ALA A 230 1.80 6.16 1.42
CA ALA A 230 1.77 7.32 2.30
C ALA A 230 0.56 8.22 2.02
N GLY A 231 0.25 8.47 0.74
CA GLY A 231 -0.93 9.23 0.33
C GLY A 231 -2.24 8.54 0.70
N ILE A 232 -2.28 7.20 0.64
CA ILE A 232 -3.43 6.40 1.07
C ILE A 232 -3.69 6.59 2.58
N ILE A 233 -2.62 6.51 3.41
CA ILE A 233 -2.73 6.73 4.87
C ILE A 233 -3.28 8.13 5.17
N LEU A 234 -2.70 9.18 4.54
CA LEU A 234 -3.14 10.56 4.74
C LEU A 234 -4.58 10.78 4.28
N THR A 235 -4.99 10.20 3.15
CA THR A 235 -6.36 10.31 2.65
C THR A 235 -7.34 9.59 3.58
N ALA A 236 -7.01 8.37 4.03
CA ALA A 236 -7.83 7.62 4.96
C ALA A 236 -7.99 8.35 6.30
N ALA A 237 -6.88 8.84 6.86
CA ALA A 237 -6.89 9.64 8.10
C ALA A 237 -7.68 10.94 7.94
N GLY A 238 -7.59 11.61 6.77
CA GLY A 238 -8.38 12.79 6.46
C GLY A 238 -9.89 12.50 6.41
N LEU A 239 -10.28 11.40 5.79
CA LEU A 239 -11.68 10.96 5.76
C LEU A 239 -12.17 10.55 7.16
N GLY A 240 -11.32 9.85 7.95
CA GLY A 240 -11.59 9.52 9.35
C GLY A 240 -11.76 10.78 10.21
N PHE A 241 -10.89 11.78 10.05
CA PHE A 241 -10.98 13.08 10.71
C PHE A 241 -12.30 13.81 10.39
N LEU A 242 -12.81 13.68 9.17
CA LEU A 242 -14.10 14.25 8.76
C LEU A 242 -15.31 13.41 9.20
N GLY A 243 -15.09 12.33 9.96
CA GLY A 243 -16.15 11.45 10.49
C GLY A 243 -16.72 10.49 9.46
N LEU A 244 -16.09 10.33 8.32
CA LEU A 244 -16.51 9.44 7.23
C LEU A 244 -15.76 8.11 7.20
N GLY A 245 -14.72 7.97 8.04
CA GLY A 245 -13.90 6.76 8.18
C GLY A 245 -14.57 5.65 8.98
N ALA A 246 -13.73 4.88 9.69
CA ALA A 246 -14.21 3.90 10.65
C ALA A 246 -15.07 4.58 11.71
N GLN A 247 -16.22 3.95 12.03
CA GLN A 247 -17.17 4.53 12.95
C GLN A 247 -16.83 4.15 14.40
N PRO A 248 -17.16 5.01 15.40
CA PRO A 248 -17.00 4.65 16.80
C PRO A 248 -17.67 3.28 17.11
N PRO A 249 -17.05 2.46 17.96
CA PRO A 249 -15.90 2.73 18.84
C PRO A 249 -14.53 2.41 18.26
N GLU A 250 -14.40 2.11 16.95
CA GLU A 250 -13.17 1.66 16.31
C GLU A 250 -11.99 2.65 16.51
N PRO A 251 -10.78 2.17 16.85
CA PRO A 251 -9.62 3.01 17.14
C PRO A 251 -8.86 3.42 15.85
N GLU A 252 -9.49 4.11 14.91
CA GLU A 252 -8.87 4.65 13.72
C GLU A 252 -8.19 5.99 14.04
N TRP A 253 -6.95 6.19 13.58
CA TRP A 253 -6.13 7.34 14.01
C TRP A 253 -6.70 8.71 13.59
N GLY A 254 -7.30 8.82 12.40
CA GLY A 254 -7.96 10.06 11.96
C GLY A 254 -9.21 10.37 12.78
N ALA A 255 -10.02 9.36 13.10
CA ALA A 255 -11.19 9.49 13.96
C ALA A 255 -10.78 9.88 15.40
N MET A 256 -9.65 9.33 15.91
CA MET A 256 -9.10 9.72 17.24
C MET A 256 -8.72 11.21 17.25
N ILE A 257 -8.10 11.74 16.20
CA ILE A 257 -7.80 13.17 16.09
C ILE A 257 -9.08 13.99 16.04
N SER A 258 -10.10 13.52 15.30
CA SER A 258 -11.39 14.22 15.17
C SER A 258 -12.09 14.39 16.51
N SER A 259 -12.17 13.33 17.31
CA SER A 259 -12.80 13.38 18.63
C SER A 259 -12.00 14.20 19.63
N GLY A 260 -10.66 14.07 19.59
CA GLY A 260 -9.75 14.80 20.49
C GLY A 260 -9.62 16.30 20.20
N ARG A 261 -10.00 16.78 19.01
CA ARG A 261 -9.76 18.19 18.58
C ARG A 261 -10.34 19.25 19.53
N THR A 262 -11.45 18.95 20.17
CA THR A 262 -12.11 19.86 21.11
C THR A 262 -11.29 20.09 22.37
N TYR A 263 -10.46 19.11 22.74
CA TYR A 263 -9.65 19.10 23.96
C TYR A 263 -8.19 19.44 23.71
N MET A 264 -7.78 19.72 22.45
CA MET A 264 -6.38 19.83 22.06
C MET A 264 -5.57 20.90 22.81
N MET A 265 -6.24 21.97 23.27
CA MET A 265 -5.56 23.07 23.97
C MET A 265 -5.17 22.70 25.41
N GLU A 266 -5.93 21.82 26.07
CA GLU A 266 -5.72 21.39 27.44
C GLU A 266 -5.08 19.99 27.50
N CYS A 267 -5.49 19.10 26.58
CA CYS A 267 -5.09 17.70 26.52
C CYS A 267 -4.39 17.40 25.19
N TRP A 268 -3.22 18.00 24.98
CA TRP A 268 -2.48 17.91 23.71
C TRP A 268 -2.22 16.47 23.22
N TRP A 269 -2.10 15.51 24.15
CA TRP A 269 -1.79 14.09 23.86
C TRP A 269 -2.87 13.40 23.02
N VAL A 270 -4.15 13.77 23.19
CA VAL A 270 -5.29 13.13 22.48
C VAL A 270 -5.24 13.35 20.96
N VAL A 271 -4.59 14.43 20.49
CA VAL A 271 -4.44 14.77 19.07
C VAL A 271 -3.03 14.50 18.58
N THR A 272 -2.01 14.91 19.36
CA THR A 272 -0.62 14.85 18.92
C THR A 272 -0.14 13.41 18.73
N ILE A 273 -0.51 12.50 19.63
CA ILE A 273 -0.02 11.12 19.59
C ILE A 273 -0.55 10.35 18.36
N PRO A 274 -1.87 10.33 18.07
CA PRO A 274 -2.34 9.73 16.81
C PRO A 274 -1.81 10.46 15.57
N GLY A 275 -1.65 11.79 15.64
CA GLY A 275 -1.06 12.58 14.56
C GLY A 275 0.39 12.19 14.25
N LEU A 276 1.20 11.98 15.29
CA LEU A 276 2.58 11.48 15.14
C LEU A 276 2.60 10.06 14.55
N ALA A 277 1.66 9.18 14.93
CA ALA A 277 1.57 7.86 14.33
C ALA A 277 1.32 7.93 12.83
N ILE A 278 0.38 8.76 12.37
CA ILE A 278 0.11 9.00 10.96
C ILE A 278 1.37 9.54 10.26
N LEU A 279 2.01 10.55 10.83
CA LEU A 279 3.21 11.19 10.27
C LEU A 279 4.35 10.17 10.10
N ILE A 280 4.70 9.45 11.18
CA ILE A 280 5.82 8.50 11.18
C ILE A 280 5.58 7.39 10.17
N ASN A 281 4.37 6.84 10.10
CA ASN A 281 4.06 5.76 9.17
C ASN A 281 4.01 6.25 7.71
N SER A 282 3.47 7.45 7.45
CA SER A 282 3.50 8.04 6.12
C SER A 282 4.92 8.30 5.63
N LEU A 283 5.80 8.83 6.49
CA LEU A 283 7.22 9.01 6.18
C LEU A 283 7.92 7.67 5.93
N ALA A 284 7.62 6.64 6.72
CA ALA A 284 8.22 5.32 6.56
C ALA A 284 7.89 4.71 5.19
N PHE A 285 6.64 4.81 4.72
CA PHE A 285 6.25 4.34 3.39
C PHE A 285 6.88 5.17 2.27
N ASN A 286 7.05 6.49 2.43
CA ASN A 286 7.79 7.32 1.48
C ASN A 286 9.26 6.88 1.38
N PHE A 287 9.96 6.73 2.51
CA PHE A 287 11.36 6.28 2.53
C PHE A 287 11.53 4.89 1.91
N LEU A 288 10.58 3.97 2.16
CA LEU A 288 10.60 2.65 1.54
C LEU A 288 10.38 2.76 0.02
N GLY A 289 9.44 3.60 -0.43
CA GLY A 289 9.14 3.82 -1.84
C GLY A 289 10.33 4.40 -2.62
N ASP A 290 10.98 5.42 -2.06
CA ASP A 290 12.19 6.02 -2.64
C ASP A 290 13.32 5.00 -2.74
N GLY A 291 13.56 4.23 -1.68
CA GLY A 291 14.57 3.20 -1.71
C GLY A 291 14.29 2.04 -2.67
N LEU A 292 13.03 1.64 -2.83
CA LEU A 292 12.65 0.68 -3.86
C LEU A 292 12.90 1.21 -5.26
N ARG A 293 12.64 2.48 -5.49
CA ARG A 293 12.93 3.16 -6.76
C ARG A 293 14.42 3.10 -7.06
N ASP A 294 15.28 3.48 -6.11
CA ASP A 294 16.73 3.49 -6.28
C ASP A 294 17.30 2.10 -6.60
N ILE A 295 16.74 1.04 -6.00
CA ILE A 295 17.21 -0.34 -6.18
C ILE A 295 16.71 -0.95 -7.48
N LEU A 296 15.51 -0.58 -7.93
CA LEU A 296 14.87 -1.16 -9.11
C LEU A 296 15.10 -0.32 -10.38
N ASP A 297 15.69 0.88 -10.28
CA ASP A 297 16.06 1.70 -11.43
C ASP A 297 17.30 1.10 -12.11
N PRO A 298 17.20 0.63 -13.37
CA PRO A 298 18.33 0.03 -14.08
C PRO A 298 19.45 1.01 -14.43
N ARG A 299 19.25 2.31 -14.20
CA ARG A 299 20.21 3.38 -14.56
C ARG A 299 21.15 3.77 -13.42
N SER A 300 21.04 3.11 -12.27
CA SER A 300 21.84 3.42 -11.07
C SER A 300 23.16 2.63 -10.95
N GLU A 301 23.55 1.89 -12.00
CA GLU A 301 24.86 1.23 -12.10
C GLU A 301 25.78 1.90 -13.11
#